data_d13c258ddb840fcb60768f337f711b73
#
_entry.id   d13c258ddb840fcb60768f337f711b73
#
_cell.length_a   1.000
_cell.length_b   1.000
_cell.length_c   1.000
_cell.angle_alpha   90.00
_cell.angle_beta   90.00
_cell.angle_gamma   90.00
#
_symmetry.space_group_name_H-M   'P 1'
#
loop_
_entity.id
_entity.type
_entity.pdbx_description
1 polymer ?
#
loop_
_entity_poly.entity_id
_entity_poly.type
_entity_poly.pdbx_seq_one_letter_code
_entity_poly.pdbx_strand_id
1 'polypeptide(L)'
;GGATYAADHHRAEQVAFTLPFSMVESRPWLVAGAGLNDNQYQGLTNLLDRFFRQHGNEGTYARFRSFLDDPALREELHEGGQIHEATFDAVKRKTQGFGDIFDGDAPPITELVHDFVRPGGLTCVPTYHINDTRATTTVVLALSSLLVDEKLSNDPRYDRIKETPLVLGMDEAHNFLTDADTVQARKVV
;
A
#
# COMPACT_ATOMS: atom_id res chain seq x y z
N GLY A 1 -7.94 -19.62 2.70
CA GLY A 1 -9.36 -19.42 2.40
C GLY A 1 -9.64 -19.27 0.93
N GLY A 2 -8.91 -18.45 0.17
CA GLY A 2 -9.11 -18.29 -1.27
C GLY A 2 -8.85 -19.57 -2.08
N ALA A 3 -7.88 -20.38 -1.65
CA ALA A 3 -7.59 -21.65 -2.31
C ALA A 3 -8.77 -22.64 -2.31
N THR A 4 -9.50 -22.70 -1.22
CA THR A 4 -10.66 -23.60 -1.08
C THR A 4 -11.79 -23.18 -2.00
N TYR A 5 -12.06 -21.87 -2.09
CA TYR A 5 -13.12 -21.34 -2.94
C TYR A 5 -12.83 -21.60 -4.43
N ALA A 6 -11.61 -21.35 -4.89
CA ALA A 6 -11.22 -21.58 -6.28
C ALA A 6 -11.25 -23.06 -6.67
N ALA A 7 -10.92 -23.98 -5.74
CA ALA A 7 -10.98 -25.42 -5.97
C ALA A 7 -12.42 -25.93 -6.16
N ASP A 8 -13.40 -25.34 -5.46
CA ASP A 8 -14.80 -25.73 -5.52
C ASP A 8 -15.53 -25.15 -6.73
N HIS A 9 -14.97 -24.11 -7.38
CA HIS A 9 -15.58 -23.42 -8.51
C HIS A 9 -14.69 -23.50 -9.74
N HIS A 10 -14.98 -24.44 -10.62
CA HIS A 10 -14.20 -24.72 -11.86
C HIS A 10 -14.01 -23.53 -12.82
N ARG A 11 -14.72 -22.42 -12.61
CA ARG A 11 -14.59 -21.16 -13.37
C ARG A 11 -13.86 -20.07 -12.60
N ALA A 12 -13.43 -20.35 -11.35
CA ALA A 12 -12.68 -19.41 -10.54
C ALA A 12 -11.19 -19.68 -10.69
N GLU A 13 -10.43 -18.62 -10.88
CA GLU A 13 -8.98 -18.63 -10.88
C GLU A 13 -8.51 -17.94 -9.60
N GLN A 14 -7.57 -18.56 -8.89
CA GLN A 14 -6.95 -17.95 -7.70
C GLN A 14 -5.59 -17.39 -8.11
N VAL A 15 -5.40 -16.09 -7.85
CA VAL A 15 -4.14 -15.40 -8.06
C VAL A 15 -3.67 -14.84 -6.72
N ALA A 16 -2.45 -15.18 -6.32
CA ALA A 16 -1.78 -14.57 -5.19
C ALA A 16 -0.97 -13.36 -5.65
N PHE A 17 -0.89 -12.32 -4.85
CA PHE A 17 -0.08 -11.14 -5.12
C PHE A 17 0.54 -10.59 -3.85
N THR A 18 1.57 -9.76 -4.02
CA THR A 18 2.16 -8.94 -2.97
C THR A 18 2.17 -7.46 -3.39
N LEU A 19 2.27 -6.55 -2.42
CA LEU A 19 2.50 -5.14 -2.69
C LEU A 19 4.03 -4.89 -2.73
N PRO A 20 4.61 -4.40 -3.82
CA PRO A 20 6.01 -3.99 -3.80
C PRO A 20 6.16 -2.73 -2.94
N PHE A 21 7.10 -2.73 -1.99
CA PHE A 21 7.30 -1.58 -1.10
C PHE A 21 7.69 -0.29 -1.86
N SER A 22 8.27 -0.43 -3.03
CA SER A 22 8.56 0.70 -3.93
C SER A 22 7.33 1.56 -4.27
N MET A 23 6.11 1.01 -4.19
CA MET A 23 4.87 1.80 -4.35
C MET A 23 4.76 2.93 -3.32
N VAL A 24 5.37 2.76 -2.15
CA VAL A 24 5.30 3.73 -1.04
C VAL A 24 6.08 5.00 -1.36
N GLU A 25 7.07 4.96 -2.25
CA GLU A 25 7.82 6.13 -2.69
C GLU A 25 6.90 7.24 -3.23
N SER A 26 6.00 6.89 -4.13
CA SER A 26 5.01 7.82 -4.67
C SER A 26 3.72 7.91 -3.85
N ARG A 27 3.52 6.99 -2.90
CA ARG A 27 2.30 6.86 -2.09
C ARG A 27 2.63 6.64 -0.61
N PRO A 28 3.27 7.62 0.09
CA PRO A 28 3.64 7.49 1.51
C PRO A 28 2.47 7.12 2.42
N TRP A 29 1.27 7.50 2.03
CA TRP A 29 0.03 7.21 2.75
C TRP A 29 -0.28 5.71 2.87
N LEU A 30 0.28 4.84 2.03
CA LEU A 30 0.09 3.39 2.14
C LEU A 30 0.63 2.82 3.47
N VAL A 31 1.65 3.41 4.05
CA VAL A 31 2.22 2.99 5.35
C VAL A 31 1.93 4.00 6.46
N ALA A 32 1.24 5.10 6.16
CA ALA A 32 0.88 6.09 7.16
C ALA A 32 -0.19 5.56 8.10
N GLY A 33 -1.11 4.75 7.59
CA GLY A 33 -2.29 4.31 8.32
C GLY A 33 -3.13 5.47 8.85
N ALA A 34 -4.31 5.20 9.38
CA ALA A 34 -5.05 6.18 10.13
C ALA A 34 -4.28 6.58 11.39
N GLY A 35 -4.03 7.87 11.57
CA GLY A 35 -3.53 8.39 12.83
C GLY A 35 -2.12 8.99 12.83
N LEU A 36 -1.49 9.28 11.70
CA LEU A 36 -0.39 10.23 11.64
C LEU A 36 -0.95 11.66 11.61
N ASN A 37 -0.47 12.54 12.50
CA ASN A 37 -0.71 13.98 12.33
C ASN A 37 0.20 14.54 11.23
N ASP A 38 -0.03 15.81 10.83
CA ASP A 38 0.69 16.44 9.72
C ASP A 38 2.22 16.42 9.91
N ASN A 39 2.71 16.67 11.13
CA ASN A 39 4.15 16.64 11.42
C ASN A 39 4.73 15.22 11.30
N GLN A 40 3.99 14.21 11.75
CA GLN A 40 4.39 12.81 11.65
C GLN A 40 4.35 12.34 10.20
N TYR A 41 3.35 12.77 9.43
CA TYR A 41 3.26 12.45 8.01
C TYR A 41 4.41 13.10 7.23
N GLN A 42 4.73 14.36 7.50
CA GLN A 42 5.90 15.02 6.91
C GLN A 42 7.20 14.32 7.30
N GLY A 43 7.33 13.90 8.57
CA GLY A 43 8.48 13.12 9.04
C GLY A 43 8.60 11.78 8.30
N LEU A 44 7.49 11.06 8.10
CA LEU A 44 7.45 9.83 7.32
C LEU A 44 7.89 10.08 5.87
N THR A 45 7.36 11.10 5.22
CA THR A 45 7.73 11.44 3.83
C THR A 45 9.22 11.73 3.70
N ASN A 46 9.79 12.52 4.61
CA ASN A 46 11.23 12.81 4.61
C ASN A 46 12.09 11.55 4.81
N LEU A 47 11.66 10.64 5.69
CA LEU A 47 12.36 9.35 5.91
C LEU A 47 12.28 8.43 4.70
N LEU A 48 11.13 8.36 4.04
CA LEU A 48 10.95 7.57 2.82
C LEU A 48 11.79 8.14 1.66
N ASP A 49 11.78 9.45 1.46
CA ASP A 49 12.61 10.12 0.44
C ASP A 49 14.09 9.83 0.64
N ARG A 50 14.55 9.88 1.90
CA ARG A 50 15.94 9.54 2.22
C ARG A 50 16.24 8.08 1.97
N PHE A 51 15.35 7.18 2.41
CA PHE A 51 15.48 5.75 2.22
C PHE A 51 15.54 5.37 0.74
N PHE A 52 14.61 5.85 -0.09
CA PHE A 52 14.58 5.51 -1.52
C PHE A 52 15.73 6.17 -2.30
N ARG A 53 16.20 7.35 -1.90
CA ARG A 53 17.45 7.91 -2.48
C ARG A 53 18.67 7.01 -2.23
N GLN A 54 18.70 6.30 -1.11
CA GLN A 54 19.81 5.41 -0.75
C GLN A 54 19.67 4.03 -1.39
N HIS A 55 18.46 3.50 -1.50
CA HIS A 55 18.22 2.10 -1.90
C HIS A 55 17.55 1.95 -3.28
N GLY A 56 16.94 3.00 -3.81
CA GLY A 56 16.24 2.96 -5.09
C GLY A 56 15.22 1.82 -5.17
N ASN A 57 15.18 1.16 -6.31
CA ASN A 57 14.26 0.04 -6.55
C ASN A 57 14.54 -1.22 -5.69
N GLU A 58 15.69 -1.28 -5.01
CA GLU A 58 15.97 -2.36 -4.06
C GLU A 58 15.44 -2.10 -2.65
N GLY A 59 14.74 -0.98 -2.45
CA GLY A 59 14.13 -0.61 -1.19
C GLY A 59 12.95 -1.51 -0.84
N THR A 60 13.14 -2.51 0.03
CA THR A 60 12.10 -3.37 0.56
C THR A 60 11.59 -2.87 1.91
N TYR A 61 10.40 -3.33 2.32
CA TYR A 61 9.86 -3.02 3.65
C TYR A 61 10.80 -3.46 4.77
N ALA A 62 11.40 -4.65 4.66
CA ALA A 62 12.34 -5.15 5.65
C ALA A 62 13.58 -4.25 5.76
N ARG A 63 14.13 -3.79 4.64
CA ARG A 63 15.23 -2.81 4.63
C ARG A 63 14.82 -1.46 5.22
N PHE A 64 13.60 -0.99 4.94
CA PHE A 64 13.07 0.23 5.55
C PHE A 64 12.95 0.09 7.08
N ARG A 65 12.51 -1.06 7.57
CA ARG A 65 12.48 -1.33 9.01
C ARG A 65 13.88 -1.29 9.61
N SER A 66 14.86 -1.95 8.98
CA SER A 66 16.27 -1.91 9.43
C SER A 66 16.85 -0.50 9.39
N PHE A 67 16.51 0.31 8.37
CA PHE A 67 16.88 1.71 8.26
C PHE A 67 16.34 2.55 9.43
N LEU A 68 15.07 2.36 9.83
CA LEU A 68 14.49 3.03 10.99
C LEU A 68 15.02 2.51 12.34
N ASP A 69 15.64 1.33 12.36
CA ASP A 69 16.25 0.75 13.55
C ASP A 69 17.72 1.17 13.74
N ASP A 70 18.31 1.86 12.75
CA ASP A 70 19.69 2.34 12.82
C ASP A 70 19.84 3.48 13.84
N PRO A 71 20.63 3.29 14.92
CA PRO A 71 20.86 4.33 15.91
C PRO A 71 21.60 5.56 15.34
N ALA A 72 22.50 5.36 14.36
CA ALA A 72 23.25 6.44 13.76
C ALA A 72 22.33 7.37 12.94
N LEU A 73 21.33 6.82 12.25
CA LEU A 73 20.31 7.62 11.56
C LEU A 73 19.52 8.49 12.55
N ARG A 74 19.12 7.92 13.67
CA ARG A 74 18.35 8.64 14.69
C ARG A 74 19.15 9.81 15.25
N GLU A 75 20.42 9.58 15.60
CA GLU A 75 21.32 10.63 16.13
C GLU A 75 21.54 11.74 15.11
N GLU A 76 21.87 11.40 13.86
CA GLU A 76 22.08 12.35 12.78
C GLU A 76 20.86 13.24 12.53
N LEU A 77 19.66 12.65 12.47
CA LEU A 77 18.42 13.39 12.23
C LEU A 77 18.05 14.33 13.41
N HIS A 78 18.36 13.90 14.62
CA HIS A 78 18.13 14.69 15.82
C HIS A 78 19.10 15.86 15.91
N GLU A 79 20.41 15.62 15.78
CA GLU A 79 21.44 16.64 15.81
C GLU A 79 21.31 17.64 14.64
N GLY A 80 20.90 17.16 13.47
CA GLY A 80 20.64 17.99 12.29
C GLY A 80 19.33 18.79 12.37
N GLY A 81 18.53 18.63 13.43
CA GLY A 81 17.24 19.31 13.61
C GLY A 81 16.21 18.98 12.50
N GLN A 82 16.41 17.88 11.76
CA GLN A 82 15.57 17.53 10.61
C GLN A 82 14.25 16.88 11.03
N ILE A 83 14.26 16.06 12.09
CA ILE A 83 13.06 15.41 12.63
C ILE A 83 13.15 15.42 14.15
N HIS A 84 12.08 15.86 14.80
CA HIS A 84 11.99 15.78 16.25
C HIS A 84 11.95 14.33 16.73
N GLU A 85 12.66 13.98 17.79
CA GLU A 85 12.79 12.60 18.31
C GLU A 85 11.43 11.90 18.51
N ALA A 86 10.48 12.60 19.14
CA ALA A 86 9.13 12.05 19.34
C ALA A 86 8.39 11.77 18.02
N THR A 87 8.66 12.55 16.96
CA THR A 87 8.10 12.34 15.64
C THR A 87 8.71 11.10 14.98
N PHE A 88 10.04 10.95 15.07
CA PHE A 88 10.74 9.77 14.58
C PHE A 88 10.23 8.49 15.25
N ASP A 89 10.15 8.48 16.59
CA ASP A 89 9.66 7.32 17.34
C ASP A 89 8.19 7.00 17.03
N ALA A 90 7.36 8.02 16.81
CA ALA A 90 5.97 7.82 16.40
C ALA A 90 5.87 7.20 15.01
N VAL A 91 6.64 7.68 14.03
CA VAL A 91 6.71 7.12 12.67
C VAL A 91 7.20 5.68 12.72
N LYS A 92 8.33 5.43 13.40
CA LYS A 92 8.89 4.09 13.56
C LYS A 92 7.87 3.09 14.12
N ARG A 93 7.13 3.48 15.17
CA ARG A 93 6.10 2.63 15.78
C ARG A 93 4.89 2.43 14.86
N LYS A 94 4.41 3.49 14.21
CA LYS A 94 3.19 3.45 13.39
C LYS A 94 3.38 2.76 12.04
N THR A 95 4.60 2.69 11.54
CA THR A 95 4.94 1.94 10.32
C THR A 95 5.28 0.46 10.58
N GLN A 96 5.04 -0.07 11.79
CA GLN A 96 5.14 -1.51 12.08
C GLN A 96 3.89 -2.26 11.63
N GLY A 97 4.03 -3.58 11.40
CA GLY A 97 2.90 -4.48 11.18
C GLY A 97 2.51 -4.71 9.72
N PHE A 98 3.28 -4.19 8.76
CA PHE A 98 2.99 -4.35 7.33
C PHE A 98 3.80 -5.46 6.63
N GLY A 99 4.56 -6.28 7.38
CA GLY A 99 5.47 -7.27 6.80
C GLY A 99 4.78 -8.34 5.96
N ASP A 100 3.54 -8.69 6.30
CA ASP A 100 2.80 -9.76 5.63
C ASP A 100 2.20 -9.35 4.28
N ILE A 101 2.22 -8.06 3.94
CA ILE A 101 1.62 -7.55 2.71
C ILE A 101 2.63 -6.99 1.72
N PHE A 102 3.83 -6.61 2.18
CA PHE A 102 4.88 -6.08 1.32
C PHE A 102 5.95 -7.13 0.97
N ASP A 103 6.42 -7.08 -0.27
CA ASP A 103 7.58 -7.80 -0.78
C ASP A 103 7.59 -9.32 -0.49
N GLY A 104 6.40 -9.95 -0.45
CA GLY A 104 6.27 -11.40 -0.34
C GLY A 104 6.72 -12.14 -1.61
N ASP A 105 6.69 -13.47 -1.57
CA ASP A 105 7.12 -14.34 -2.67
C ASP A 105 6.17 -14.34 -3.88
N ALA A 106 4.95 -13.83 -3.72
CA ALA A 106 3.97 -13.76 -4.80
C ALA A 106 4.33 -12.64 -5.81
N PRO A 107 3.88 -12.72 -7.05
CA PRO A 107 4.07 -11.64 -8.03
C PRO A 107 3.55 -10.29 -7.52
N PRO A 108 4.21 -9.18 -7.87
CA PRO A 108 3.76 -7.87 -7.46
C PRO A 108 2.44 -7.49 -8.14
N ILE A 109 1.54 -6.87 -7.37
CA ILE A 109 0.21 -6.44 -7.86
C ILE A 109 0.30 -5.52 -9.08
N THR A 110 1.36 -4.72 -9.17
CA THR A 110 1.61 -3.81 -10.30
C THR A 110 1.76 -4.53 -11.64
N GLU A 111 2.10 -5.81 -11.63
CA GLU A 111 2.17 -6.65 -12.83
C GLU A 111 0.85 -7.36 -13.13
N LEU A 112 -0.02 -7.53 -12.15
CA LEU A 112 -1.21 -8.36 -12.22
C LEU A 112 -2.52 -7.57 -12.28
N VAL A 113 -2.52 -6.31 -11.89
CA VAL A 113 -3.76 -5.55 -11.72
C VAL A 113 -4.60 -5.49 -12.99
N HIS A 114 -3.96 -5.43 -14.17
CA HIS A 114 -4.65 -5.43 -15.46
C HIS A 114 -5.39 -6.76 -15.75
N ASP A 115 -4.99 -7.86 -15.13
CA ASP A 115 -5.67 -9.16 -15.26
C ASP A 115 -6.90 -9.27 -14.37
N PHE A 116 -7.03 -8.39 -13.37
CA PHE A 116 -8.19 -8.35 -12.48
C PHE A 116 -9.42 -7.77 -13.15
N VAL A 117 -9.25 -6.97 -14.21
CA VAL A 117 -10.36 -6.37 -14.95
C VAL A 117 -10.66 -7.17 -16.20
N ARG A 118 -11.74 -7.95 -16.16
CA ARG A 118 -12.22 -8.75 -17.29
C ARG A 118 -13.65 -8.34 -17.63
N PRO A 119 -13.99 -8.05 -18.88
CA PRO A 119 -15.37 -7.73 -19.27
C PRO A 119 -16.34 -8.82 -18.82
N GLY A 120 -17.37 -8.45 -18.07
CA GLY A 120 -18.35 -9.39 -17.51
C GLY A 120 -17.81 -10.29 -16.39
N GLY A 121 -16.59 -10.07 -15.92
CA GLY A 121 -15.97 -10.82 -14.83
C GLY A 121 -16.26 -10.23 -13.47
N LEU A 122 -16.01 -11.01 -12.42
CA LEU A 122 -16.02 -10.60 -11.02
C LEU A 122 -14.66 -10.98 -10.40
N THR A 123 -13.97 -10.02 -9.82
CA THR A 123 -12.76 -10.24 -9.04
C THR A 123 -13.05 -10.00 -7.57
N CYS A 124 -12.81 -11.00 -6.74
CA CYS A 124 -12.96 -10.90 -5.29
C CYS A 124 -11.58 -10.89 -4.63
N VAL A 125 -11.32 -9.90 -3.79
CA VAL A 125 -10.09 -9.80 -2.99
C VAL A 125 -10.44 -10.02 -1.52
N PRO A 126 -10.29 -11.27 -1.01
CA PRO A 126 -10.61 -11.57 0.38
C PRO A 126 -9.50 -11.05 1.30
N THR A 127 -9.87 -10.23 2.27
CA THR A 127 -8.94 -9.62 3.23
C THR A 127 -9.01 -10.22 4.63
N TYR A 128 -9.92 -11.15 4.88
CA TYR A 128 -10.18 -11.74 6.21
C TYR A 128 -8.98 -12.48 6.83
N HIS A 129 -8.00 -12.83 6.04
CA HIS A 129 -6.77 -13.49 6.51
C HIS A 129 -5.68 -12.50 6.96
N ILE A 130 -5.89 -11.20 6.70
CA ILE A 130 -5.00 -10.13 7.15
C ILE A 130 -5.46 -9.73 8.56
N ASN A 131 -4.63 -10.01 9.57
CA ASN A 131 -5.02 -9.82 10.97
C ASN A 131 -4.91 -8.35 11.44
N ASP A 132 -4.19 -7.50 10.72
CA ASP A 132 -4.03 -6.07 11.05
C ASP A 132 -4.94 -5.22 10.15
N THR A 133 -5.84 -4.45 10.77
CA THR A 133 -6.77 -3.58 10.04
C THR A 133 -6.06 -2.54 9.18
N ARG A 134 -4.90 -2.03 9.61
CA ARG A 134 -4.10 -1.08 8.82
C ARG A 134 -3.53 -1.74 7.58
N ALA A 135 -3.03 -2.97 7.70
CA ALA A 135 -2.56 -3.75 6.56
C ALA A 135 -3.70 -4.04 5.57
N THR A 136 -4.88 -4.37 6.08
CA THR A 136 -6.09 -4.53 5.25
C THR A 136 -6.43 -3.23 4.51
N THR A 137 -6.48 -2.11 5.23
CA THR A 137 -6.72 -0.79 4.64
C THR A 137 -5.70 -0.46 3.56
N THR A 138 -4.42 -0.75 3.81
CA THR A 138 -3.34 -0.53 2.84
C THR A 138 -3.57 -1.34 1.55
N VAL A 139 -3.95 -2.61 1.66
CA VAL A 139 -4.24 -3.44 0.47
C VAL A 139 -5.41 -2.88 -0.33
N VAL A 140 -6.51 -2.52 0.35
CA VAL A 140 -7.70 -1.96 -0.31
C VAL A 140 -7.37 -0.64 -1.01
N LEU A 141 -6.66 0.25 -0.34
CA LEU A 141 -6.28 1.55 -0.90
C LEU A 141 -5.26 1.41 -2.04
N ALA A 142 -4.28 0.50 -1.92
CA ALA A 142 -3.31 0.24 -2.98
C ALA A 142 -3.98 -0.26 -4.25
N LEU A 143 -4.87 -1.24 -4.14
CA LEU A 143 -5.64 -1.76 -5.28
C LEU A 143 -6.52 -0.69 -5.92
N SER A 144 -7.26 0.06 -5.10
CA SER A 144 -8.15 1.13 -5.59
C SER A 144 -7.35 2.20 -6.33
N SER A 145 -6.23 2.63 -5.76
CA SER A 145 -5.34 3.63 -6.37
C SER A 145 -4.77 3.14 -7.70
N LEU A 146 -4.26 1.90 -7.76
CA LEU A 146 -3.73 1.33 -9.01
C LEU A 146 -4.79 1.26 -10.10
N LEU A 147 -6.00 0.79 -9.78
CA LEU A 147 -7.08 0.70 -10.74
C LEU A 147 -7.51 2.07 -11.27
N VAL A 148 -7.53 3.10 -10.41
CA VAL A 148 -7.81 4.48 -10.82
C VAL A 148 -6.69 5.02 -11.70
N ASP A 149 -5.42 4.86 -11.29
CA ASP A 149 -4.27 5.34 -12.03
C ASP A 149 -4.21 4.72 -13.43
N GLU A 150 -4.47 3.40 -13.56
CA GLU A 150 -4.50 2.72 -14.84
C GLU A 150 -5.70 3.12 -15.69
N LYS A 151 -6.87 3.32 -15.06
CA LYS A 151 -8.08 3.81 -15.74
C LYS A 151 -7.89 5.20 -16.34
N LEU A 152 -7.10 6.04 -15.70
CA LEU A 152 -6.80 7.42 -16.13
C LEU A 152 -5.50 7.52 -16.95
N SER A 153 -4.74 6.46 -17.07
CA SER A 153 -3.46 6.42 -17.79
C SER A 153 -3.66 6.64 -19.30
N ASN A 154 -2.70 7.29 -19.93
CA ASN A 154 -2.62 7.38 -21.40
C ASN A 154 -1.79 6.24 -22.02
N ASP A 155 -1.28 5.30 -21.20
CA ASP A 155 -0.50 4.16 -21.67
C ASP A 155 -1.41 3.13 -22.36
N PRO A 156 -1.12 2.74 -23.62
CA PRO A 156 -1.90 1.74 -24.36
C PRO A 156 -1.99 0.37 -23.66
N ARG A 157 -1.04 0.03 -22.76
CA ARG A 157 -1.09 -1.20 -21.98
C ARG A 157 -2.37 -1.33 -21.16
N TYR A 158 -2.99 -0.21 -20.80
CA TYR A 158 -4.17 -0.14 -19.96
C TYR A 158 -5.48 0.09 -20.73
N ASP A 159 -5.46 0.06 -22.07
CA ASP A 159 -6.65 0.33 -22.89
C ASP A 159 -7.82 -0.58 -22.51
N ARG A 160 -7.56 -1.87 -22.21
CA ARG A 160 -8.60 -2.78 -21.75
C ARG A 160 -9.28 -2.31 -20.46
N ILE A 161 -8.52 -1.80 -19.50
CA ILE A 161 -9.06 -1.28 -18.24
C ILE A 161 -9.86 0.01 -18.52
N LYS A 162 -9.34 0.89 -19.37
CA LYS A 162 -10.00 2.14 -19.74
C LYS A 162 -11.36 1.91 -20.40
N GLU A 163 -11.44 0.96 -21.30
CA GLU A 163 -12.65 0.66 -22.08
C GLU A 163 -13.68 -0.17 -21.26
N THR A 164 -13.24 -0.92 -20.26
CA THR A 164 -14.12 -1.77 -19.45
C THR A 164 -14.77 -0.96 -18.32
N PRO A 165 -16.11 -0.87 -18.25
CA PRO A 165 -16.77 -0.31 -17.07
C PRO A 165 -16.36 -1.06 -15.80
N LEU A 166 -15.94 -0.32 -14.76
CA LEU A 166 -15.46 -0.87 -13.50
C LEU A 166 -16.36 -0.44 -12.36
N VAL A 167 -16.83 -1.40 -11.57
CA VAL A 167 -17.54 -1.17 -10.32
C VAL A 167 -16.72 -1.75 -9.18
N LEU A 168 -16.34 -0.90 -8.22
CA LEU A 168 -15.66 -1.31 -7.00
C LEU A 168 -16.69 -1.40 -5.88
N GLY A 169 -16.89 -2.62 -5.36
CA GLY A 169 -17.70 -2.88 -4.18
C GLY A 169 -16.79 -3.15 -2.99
N MET A 170 -17.02 -2.47 -1.88
CA MET A 170 -16.32 -2.71 -0.62
C MET A 170 -17.32 -3.14 0.44
N ASP A 171 -17.18 -4.38 0.91
CA ASP A 171 -17.92 -4.82 2.07
C ASP A 171 -17.31 -4.20 3.34
N GLU A 172 -18.16 -3.88 4.33
CA GLU A 172 -17.71 -3.23 5.58
C GLU A 172 -16.87 -1.96 5.36
N ALA A 173 -17.19 -1.16 4.33
CA ALA A 173 -16.45 0.03 3.94
C ALA A 173 -16.19 1.01 5.10
N HIS A 174 -17.06 1.04 6.12
CA HIS A 174 -16.89 1.87 7.30
C HIS A 174 -15.63 1.54 8.13
N ASN A 175 -15.09 0.32 7.99
CA ASN A 175 -13.84 -0.07 8.63
C ASN A 175 -12.60 0.52 7.93
N PHE A 176 -12.75 0.98 6.69
CA PHE A 176 -11.66 1.48 5.85
C PHE A 176 -11.77 2.99 5.57
N LEU A 177 -12.97 3.54 5.66
CA LEU A 177 -13.28 4.92 5.31
C LEU A 177 -13.69 5.70 6.57
N THR A 178 -12.76 5.87 7.50
CA THR A 178 -12.97 6.76 8.65
C THR A 178 -12.83 8.23 8.24
N ASP A 179 -13.31 9.17 9.05
CA ASP A 179 -13.20 10.61 8.76
C ASP A 179 -11.74 11.06 8.55
N ALA A 180 -10.79 10.44 9.26
CA ALA A 180 -9.36 10.69 9.08
C ALA A 180 -8.84 10.18 7.74
N ASP A 181 -9.34 9.03 7.28
CA ASP A 181 -8.98 8.42 6.00
C ASP A 181 -9.63 9.15 4.83
N THR A 182 -10.79 9.78 5.05
CA THR A 182 -11.48 10.60 4.03
C THR A 182 -10.65 11.83 3.65
N VAL A 183 -9.88 12.39 4.59
CA VAL A 183 -8.95 13.49 4.29
C VAL A 183 -7.78 13.01 3.45
N GLN A 184 -7.31 11.79 3.66
CA GLN A 184 -6.25 11.18 2.85
C GLN A 184 -6.77 10.67 1.49
N ALA A 185 -7.96 10.07 1.44
CA ALA A 185 -8.61 9.67 0.21
C ALA A 185 -8.91 10.87 -0.72
N ARG A 186 -9.20 12.05 -0.17
CA ARG A 186 -9.34 13.30 -0.97
C ARG A 186 -8.04 13.74 -1.65
N LYS A 187 -6.89 13.21 -1.24
CA LYS A 187 -5.60 13.46 -1.91
C LYS A 187 -5.32 12.45 -3.04
N VAL A 188 -6.16 11.43 -3.18
CA VAL A 188 -6.07 10.37 -4.20
C VAL A 188 -7.03 10.62 -5.37
N VAL A 189 -7.95 11.56 -5.25
CA VAL A 189 -8.89 12.04 -6.27
C VAL A 189 -8.48 13.47 -6.65
#